data_9204ee1af14f35f78b089225b25ee64f
#
_entry.id   9204ee1af14f35f78b089225b25ee64f
#
_cell.length_a   1.000
_cell.length_b   1.000
_cell.length_c   1.000
_cell.angle_alpha   90.00
_cell.angle_beta   90.00
_cell.angle_gamma   90.00
#
_symmetry.space_group_name_H-M   'P 1'
#
loop_
_entity.id
_entity.type
_entity.pdbx_description
1 polymer ?
#
loop_
_entity_poly.entity_id
_entity_poly.type
_entity_poly.pdbx_seq_one_letter_code
_entity_poly.pdbx_strand_id
1 'polypeptide(L)'
;MAKNEITIENVEGDVNFGKSPEENVASIINIIIGDIVSCAVKIDRIDRTFPSKISNKIDHNNLRQKRIIIQEYKSYSSQIEKAYIIADEQVINGKEIAMSMLNNMYFKALDKFDIDIFDIDMTKIKKHADEIVDDIIKQLRKFIYKSANINSLYKEQVEIGINVVVAHAFVECLILENPNASN
;
A
#
# COMPACT_ATOMS: atom_id res chain seq x y z
N MET A 1 32.85 36.51 22.67
CA MET A 1 32.04 35.39 22.08
C MET A 1 32.85 34.13 22.27
N ALA A 2 32.45 33.27 23.21
CA ALA A 2 33.16 32.01 23.49
C ALA A 2 32.73 30.97 22.41
N LYS A 3 33.70 30.43 21.70
CA LYS A 3 33.47 29.25 20.84
C LYS A 3 33.43 28.01 21.74
N ASN A 4 32.29 27.34 21.81
CA ASN A 4 32.20 26.02 22.40
C ASN A 4 32.84 25.01 21.44
N GLU A 5 34.05 24.58 21.69
CA GLU A 5 34.61 23.39 21.05
C GLU A 5 34.15 22.17 21.83
N ILE A 6 33.46 21.28 21.14
CA ILE A 6 33.09 19.95 21.65
C ILE A 6 34.21 19.00 21.20
N THR A 7 35.09 18.61 22.12
CA THR A 7 36.08 17.57 21.86
C THR A 7 35.46 16.22 22.23
N ILE A 8 35.31 15.33 21.26
CA ILE A 8 34.88 13.95 21.48
C ILE A 8 36.16 13.09 21.60
N GLU A 9 36.50 12.71 22.81
CA GLU A 9 37.60 11.75 23.07
C GLU A 9 36.98 10.34 23.17
N ASN A 10 37.42 9.45 22.29
CA ASN A 10 37.15 8.00 22.25
C ASN A 10 35.67 7.59 22.28
N VAL A 11 35.08 7.43 21.12
CA VAL A 11 33.81 6.68 20.95
C VAL A 11 34.17 5.27 20.45
N GLU A 12 34.19 4.29 21.35
CA GLU A 12 34.13 2.88 21.01
C GLU A 12 32.65 2.53 20.78
N GLY A 13 32.23 2.50 19.52
CA GLY A 13 30.89 2.15 19.09
C GLY A 13 30.44 2.98 17.88
N ASP A 14 29.53 2.46 17.08
CA ASP A 14 28.94 3.16 15.94
C ASP A 14 28.24 4.45 16.41
N VAL A 15 28.76 5.60 16.00
CA VAL A 15 28.12 6.90 16.20
C VAL A 15 26.93 6.97 15.23
N ASN A 16 25.76 6.68 15.72
CA ASN A 16 24.52 6.80 14.95
C ASN A 16 24.16 8.28 14.85
N PHE A 17 24.68 8.97 13.85
CA PHE A 17 24.28 10.33 13.50
C PHE A 17 22.85 10.32 12.98
N GLY A 18 21.90 10.42 13.91
CA GLY A 18 20.49 10.70 13.69
C GLY A 18 19.84 9.95 12.54
N LYS A 19 18.81 9.17 12.85
CA LYS A 19 17.87 8.69 11.82
C LYS A 19 17.43 9.88 10.99
N SER A 20 17.35 9.72 9.66
CA SER A 20 16.81 10.77 8.80
C SER A 20 15.43 11.20 9.29
N PRO A 21 15.03 12.46 9.16
CA PRO A 21 13.71 12.93 9.57
C PRO A 21 12.56 12.07 9.02
N GLU A 22 12.73 11.47 7.84
CA GLU A 22 11.78 10.56 7.22
C GLU A 22 11.55 9.26 8.00
N GLU A 23 12.52 8.80 8.80
CA GLU A 23 12.44 7.54 9.56
C GLU A 23 11.66 7.67 10.87
N ASN A 24 11.32 8.90 11.28
CA ASN A 24 10.61 9.18 12.54
C ASN A 24 9.16 9.62 12.35
N VAL A 25 8.63 9.59 11.13
CA VAL A 25 7.24 10.01 10.86
C VAL A 25 6.31 8.81 10.92
N ALA A 26 5.23 8.94 11.69
CA ALA A 26 4.17 7.95 11.73
C ALA A 26 3.40 7.91 10.40
N SER A 27 2.91 6.73 10.03
CA SER A 27 2.15 6.51 8.80
C SER A 27 0.70 6.18 9.12
N ILE A 28 -0.22 6.85 8.45
CA ILE A 28 -1.66 6.55 8.48
C ILE A 28 -1.92 5.13 7.95
N ILE A 29 -1.19 4.71 6.92
CA ILE A 29 -1.32 3.35 6.38
C ILE A 29 -0.91 2.30 7.41
N ASN A 30 0.05 2.58 8.28
CA ASN A 30 0.41 1.68 9.37
C ASN A 30 -0.71 1.55 10.42
N ILE A 31 -1.47 2.62 10.69
CA ILE A 31 -2.66 2.58 11.52
C ILE A 31 -3.69 1.66 10.86
N ILE A 32 -4.01 1.90 9.59
CA ILE A 32 -4.96 1.10 8.82
C ILE A 32 -4.57 -0.38 8.81
N ILE A 33 -3.30 -0.69 8.52
CA ILE A 33 -2.79 -2.07 8.53
C ILE A 33 -2.90 -2.69 9.92
N GLY A 34 -2.52 -1.96 10.97
CA GLY A 34 -2.61 -2.42 12.35
C GLY A 34 -4.04 -2.82 12.71
N ASP A 35 -5.02 -2.01 12.37
CA ASP A 35 -6.43 -2.28 12.64
C ASP A 35 -6.97 -3.46 11.83
N ILE A 36 -6.62 -3.56 10.54
CA ILE A 36 -7.01 -4.70 9.69
C ILE A 36 -6.55 -6.02 10.31
N VAL A 37 -5.28 -6.10 10.73
CA VAL A 37 -4.67 -7.37 11.16
C VAL A 37 -4.86 -7.68 12.65
N SER A 38 -5.34 -6.72 13.43
CA SER A 38 -5.69 -6.92 14.85
C SER A 38 -7.01 -7.66 15.03
N CYS A 39 -7.84 -7.71 14.00
CA CYS A 39 -9.10 -8.41 14.06
C CYS A 39 -8.92 -9.92 13.80
N ALA A 40 -9.57 -10.76 14.57
CA ALA A 40 -9.67 -12.18 14.26
C ALA A 40 -10.45 -12.37 12.96
N VAL A 41 -9.77 -12.78 11.90
CA VAL A 41 -10.39 -13.10 10.61
C VAL A 41 -10.46 -14.60 10.45
N LYS A 42 -11.67 -15.10 10.17
CA LYS A 42 -11.84 -16.49 9.77
C LYS A 42 -11.42 -16.60 8.33
N ILE A 43 -10.26 -17.20 8.09
CA ILE A 43 -9.79 -17.48 6.74
C ILE A 43 -10.59 -18.66 6.21
N ASP A 44 -11.61 -18.37 5.41
CA ASP A 44 -12.35 -19.39 4.69
C ASP A 44 -11.52 -19.95 3.52
N ARG A 45 -11.91 -21.13 3.03
CA ARG A 45 -11.28 -21.70 1.82
C ARG A 45 -11.37 -20.68 0.69
N ILE A 46 -10.28 -20.58 -0.09
CA ILE A 46 -10.20 -19.69 -1.25
C ILE A 46 -11.37 -19.96 -2.19
N ASP A 47 -12.35 -19.07 -2.19
CA ASP A 47 -13.40 -19.03 -3.18
C ASP A 47 -12.81 -18.45 -4.48
N ARG A 48 -12.78 -19.23 -5.54
CA ARG A 48 -12.19 -18.83 -6.84
C ARG A 48 -13.10 -17.94 -7.67
N THR A 49 -14.26 -17.58 -7.16
CA THR A 49 -15.21 -16.69 -7.83
C THR A 49 -15.04 -15.25 -7.40
N PHE A 50 -15.29 -14.31 -8.31
CA PHE A 50 -15.31 -12.88 -8.05
C PHE A 50 -16.68 -12.30 -8.36
N PRO A 51 -17.13 -11.24 -7.66
CA PRO A 51 -18.24 -10.42 -8.13
C PRO A 51 -17.99 -9.93 -9.57
N SER A 52 -19.05 -9.83 -10.38
CA SER A 52 -18.91 -9.52 -11.81
C SER A 52 -18.09 -8.26 -12.11
N LYS A 53 -18.26 -7.18 -11.32
CA LYS A 53 -17.50 -5.94 -11.48
C LYS A 53 -16.00 -6.16 -11.31
N ILE A 54 -15.61 -6.94 -10.30
CA ILE A 54 -14.20 -7.24 -10.02
C ILE A 54 -13.64 -8.16 -11.09
N SER A 55 -14.39 -9.18 -11.50
CA SER A 55 -14.00 -10.09 -12.59
C SER A 55 -13.75 -9.31 -13.88
N ASN A 56 -14.68 -8.44 -14.27
CA ASN A 56 -14.54 -7.62 -15.47
C ASN A 56 -13.29 -6.73 -15.42
N LYS A 57 -12.96 -6.17 -14.25
CA LYS A 57 -11.75 -5.34 -14.08
C LYS A 57 -10.47 -6.18 -14.17
N ILE A 58 -10.46 -7.39 -13.58
CA ILE A 58 -9.34 -8.33 -13.69
C ILE A 58 -9.11 -8.68 -15.17
N ASP A 59 -10.14 -9.02 -15.91
CA ASP A 59 -10.06 -9.42 -17.32
C ASP A 59 -9.68 -8.23 -18.21
N HIS A 60 -10.25 -7.04 -17.95
CA HIS A 60 -9.94 -5.81 -18.67
C HIS A 60 -8.44 -5.46 -18.61
N ASN A 61 -7.83 -5.64 -17.46
CA ASN A 61 -6.40 -5.37 -17.23
C ASN A 61 -5.52 -6.60 -17.49
N ASN A 62 -6.07 -7.77 -17.77
CA ASN A 62 -5.34 -9.03 -17.89
C ASN A 62 -4.52 -9.40 -16.64
N LEU A 63 -5.03 -9.07 -15.44
CA LEU A 63 -4.37 -9.39 -14.17
C LEU A 63 -4.46 -10.90 -13.92
N ARG A 64 -3.32 -11.58 -13.76
CA ARG A 64 -3.24 -13.05 -13.67
C ARG A 64 -2.74 -13.54 -12.32
N GLN A 65 -1.50 -13.23 -11.98
CA GLN A 65 -0.84 -13.72 -10.76
C GLN A 65 -1.33 -12.97 -9.53
N LYS A 66 -1.39 -11.64 -9.61
CA LYS A 66 -1.78 -10.79 -8.48
C LYS A 66 -3.28 -10.80 -8.16
N ARG A 67 -4.12 -11.44 -8.96
CA ARG A 67 -5.52 -11.65 -8.60
C ARG A 67 -5.72 -12.41 -7.29
N ILE A 68 -4.69 -13.14 -6.81
CA ILE A 68 -4.75 -13.86 -5.54
C ILE A 68 -4.93 -12.89 -4.34
N ILE A 69 -4.32 -11.71 -4.37
CA ILE A 69 -4.48 -10.73 -3.28
C ILE A 69 -5.91 -10.19 -3.19
N ILE A 70 -6.63 -10.14 -4.32
CA ILE A 70 -8.01 -9.72 -4.37
C ILE A 70 -8.94 -10.77 -3.74
N GLN A 71 -8.54 -12.03 -3.80
CA GLN A 71 -9.23 -13.13 -3.09
C GLN A 71 -9.05 -12.98 -1.57
N GLU A 72 -7.83 -12.71 -1.11
CA GLU A 72 -7.55 -12.48 0.30
C GLU A 72 -8.35 -11.30 0.84
N TYR A 73 -8.47 -10.22 0.07
CA TYR A 73 -9.23 -9.03 0.43
C TYR A 73 -10.69 -9.33 0.82
N LYS A 74 -11.36 -10.31 0.18
CA LYS A 74 -12.74 -10.67 0.52
C LYS A 74 -12.93 -10.97 2.01
N SER A 75 -11.95 -11.66 2.62
CA SER A 75 -11.99 -12.01 4.04
C SER A 75 -11.79 -10.79 4.95
N TYR A 76 -11.25 -9.69 4.42
CA TYR A 76 -10.90 -8.48 5.18
C TYR A 76 -11.74 -7.25 4.82
N SER A 77 -12.73 -7.37 3.93
CA SER A 77 -13.48 -6.21 3.41
C SER A 77 -14.18 -5.40 4.51
N SER A 78 -14.78 -6.07 5.51
CA SER A 78 -15.42 -5.38 6.65
C SER A 78 -14.41 -4.77 7.62
N GLN A 79 -13.22 -5.34 7.72
CA GLN A 79 -12.16 -4.85 8.60
C GLN A 79 -11.50 -3.60 8.03
N ILE A 80 -11.28 -3.55 6.73
CA ILE A 80 -10.68 -2.36 6.11
C ILE A 80 -11.61 -1.14 6.19
N GLU A 81 -12.92 -1.32 6.06
CA GLU A 81 -13.88 -0.23 6.25
C GLU A 81 -13.83 0.32 7.68
N LYS A 82 -13.75 -0.54 8.70
CA LYS A 82 -13.56 -0.12 10.08
C LYS A 82 -12.24 0.59 10.31
N ALA A 83 -11.15 0.07 9.73
CA ALA A 83 -9.83 0.67 9.83
C ALA A 83 -9.78 2.08 9.24
N TYR A 84 -10.53 2.36 8.17
CA TYR A 84 -10.66 3.72 7.64
C TYR A 84 -11.40 4.66 8.59
N ILE A 85 -12.48 4.21 9.22
CA ILE A 85 -13.21 5.01 10.22
C ILE A 85 -12.24 5.39 11.36
N ILE A 86 -11.47 4.42 11.87
CA ILE A 86 -10.47 4.67 12.92
C ILE A 86 -9.37 5.63 12.45
N ALA A 87 -8.92 5.47 11.21
CA ALA A 87 -7.93 6.38 10.63
C ALA A 87 -8.46 7.82 10.50
N ASP A 88 -9.73 8.00 10.12
CA ASP A 88 -10.39 9.30 9.99
C ASP A 88 -10.64 9.95 11.37
N GLU A 89 -10.84 9.16 12.43
CA GLU A 89 -10.93 9.66 13.82
C GLU A 89 -9.58 10.19 14.32
N GLN A 90 -8.47 9.60 13.87
CA GLN A 90 -7.12 10.01 14.28
C GLN A 90 -6.55 11.13 13.41
N VAL A 91 -6.87 11.14 12.13
CA VAL A 91 -6.36 12.09 11.14
C VAL A 91 -7.47 12.50 10.19
N ILE A 92 -7.77 13.79 10.11
CA ILE A 92 -8.79 14.33 9.20
C ILE A 92 -8.50 13.86 7.78
N ASN A 93 -9.48 13.20 7.13
CA ASN A 93 -9.36 12.61 5.79
C ASN A 93 -8.28 11.52 5.70
N GLY A 94 -8.09 10.72 6.75
CA GLY A 94 -7.07 9.68 6.81
C GLY A 94 -7.22 8.65 5.69
N LYS A 95 -8.46 8.24 5.37
CA LYS A 95 -8.76 7.34 4.25
C LYS A 95 -8.32 7.96 2.91
N GLU A 96 -8.73 9.18 2.63
CA GLU A 96 -8.42 9.87 1.38
C GLU A 96 -6.92 10.08 1.19
N ILE A 97 -6.20 10.42 2.28
CA ILE A 97 -4.74 10.57 2.25
C ILE A 97 -4.07 9.23 1.90
N ALA A 98 -4.50 8.15 2.54
CA ALA A 98 -3.96 6.83 2.26
C ALA A 98 -4.24 6.37 0.81
N MET A 99 -5.46 6.60 0.33
CA MET A 99 -5.86 6.25 -1.03
C MET A 99 -5.13 7.09 -2.08
N SER A 100 -4.97 8.40 -1.85
CA SER A 100 -4.18 9.29 -2.71
C SER A 100 -2.72 8.84 -2.81
N MET A 101 -2.15 8.37 -1.70
CA MET A 101 -0.79 7.85 -1.69
C MET A 101 -0.66 6.58 -2.56
N LEU A 102 -1.62 5.66 -2.51
CA LEU A 102 -1.63 4.45 -3.34
C LEU A 102 -1.79 4.80 -4.82
N ASN A 103 -2.64 5.76 -5.15
CA ASN A 103 -2.78 6.27 -6.51
C ASN A 103 -1.47 6.88 -7.03
N ASN A 104 -0.77 7.66 -6.20
CA ASN A 104 0.55 8.19 -6.55
C ASN A 104 1.61 7.08 -6.76
N MET A 105 1.53 5.98 -5.98
CA MET A 105 2.39 4.83 -6.21
C MET A 105 2.07 4.13 -7.54
N TYR A 106 0.79 4.09 -7.93
CA TYR A 106 0.36 3.59 -9.23
C TYR A 106 0.94 4.43 -10.37
N PHE A 107 0.83 5.76 -10.33
CA PHE A 107 1.42 6.64 -11.34
C PHE A 107 2.93 6.44 -11.48
N LYS A 108 3.65 6.31 -10.36
CA LYS A 108 5.09 5.99 -10.39
C LYS A 108 5.38 4.61 -10.98
N ALA A 109 4.47 3.63 -10.78
CA ALA A 109 4.60 2.33 -11.40
C ALA A 109 4.36 2.41 -12.92
N LEU A 110 3.38 3.19 -13.39
CA LEU A 110 3.15 3.40 -14.82
C LEU A 110 4.37 3.99 -15.53
N ASP A 111 4.99 5.01 -14.93
CA ASP A 111 6.21 5.65 -15.45
C ASP A 111 7.34 4.64 -15.69
N LYS A 112 7.53 3.66 -14.80
CA LYS A 112 8.54 2.59 -14.96
C LYS A 112 8.32 1.69 -16.16
N PHE A 113 7.09 1.63 -16.68
CA PHE A 113 6.72 0.83 -17.84
C PHE A 113 6.47 1.70 -19.08
N ASP A 114 6.92 2.96 -19.07
CA ASP A 114 6.73 3.95 -20.15
C ASP A 114 5.25 4.09 -20.54
N ILE A 115 4.35 4.17 -19.54
CA ILE A 115 2.91 4.37 -19.73
C ILE A 115 2.57 5.78 -19.31
N ASP A 116 2.10 6.60 -20.26
CA ASP A 116 1.66 7.96 -19.98
C ASP A 116 0.35 7.95 -19.19
N ILE A 117 0.31 8.67 -18.05
CA ILE A 117 -0.88 8.77 -17.19
C ILE A 117 -2.02 9.57 -17.82
N PHE A 118 -1.73 10.39 -18.84
CA PHE A 118 -2.71 11.19 -19.59
C PHE A 118 -3.17 10.55 -20.90
N ASP A 119 -2.42 9.52 -21.38
CA ASP A 119 -2.74 8.75 -22.59
C ASP A 119 -2.43 7.27 -22.35
N ILE A 120 -3.33 6.60 -21.64
CA ILE A 120 -3.14 5.23 -21.18
C ILE A 120 -3.14 4.23 -22.34
N ASP A 121 -2.00 3.60 -22.59
CA ASP A 121 -1.89 2.46 -23.50
C ASP A 121 -2.33 1.16 -22.81
N MET A 122 -3.56 0.74 -23.09
CA MET A 122 -4.12 -0.51 -22.57
C MET A 122 -3.35 -1.76 -22.98
N THR A 123 -2.60 -1.72 -24.09
CA THR A 123 -1.74 -2.85 -24.50
C THR A 123 -0.59 -3.03 -23.53
N LYS A 124 0.04 -1.93 -23.13
CA LYS A 124 1.08 -1.93 -22.11
C LYS A 124 0.54 -2.31 -20.73
N ILE A 125 -0.62 -1.75 -20.32
CA ILE A 125 -1.28 -2.15 -19.08
C ILE A 125 -1.49 -3.66 -19.04
N LYS A 126 -2.13 -4.24 -20.05
CA LYS A 126 -2.42 -5.69 -20.12
C LYS A 126 -1.16 -6.55 -20.11
N LYS A 127 -0.08 -6.04 -20.66
CA LYS A 127 1.22 -6.73 -20.68
C LYS A 127 1.89 -6.73 -19.32
N HIS A 128 1.76 -5.65 -18.55
CA HIS A 128 2.52 -5.40 -17.31
C HIS A 128 1.65 -5.32 -16.05
N ALA A 129 0.37 -5.72 -16.09
CA ALA A 129 -0.56 -5.55 -14.96
C ALA A 129 -0.04 -6.16 -13.65
N ASP A 130 0.49 -7.38 -13.71
CA ASP A 130 1.01 -8.06 -12.52
C ASP A 130 2.27 -7.38 -11.97
N GLU A 131 3.17 -6.91 -12.86
CA GLU A 131 4.39 -6.19 -12.51
C GLU A 131 4.09 -4.80 -11.92
N ILE A 132 3.07 -4.10 -12.45
CA ILE A 132 2.60 -2.81 -11.94
C ILE A 132 2.11 -2.99 -10.49
N VAL A 133 1.24 -3.97 -10.24
CA VAL A 133 0.75 -4.27 -8.89
C VAL A 133 1.89 -4.67 -7.96
N ASP A 134 2.84 -5.48 -8.45
CA ASP A 134 4.01 -5.89 -7.67
C ASP A 134 4.91 -4.69 -7.30
N ASP A 135 5.05 -3.73 -8.20
CA ASP A 135 5.80 -2.51 -7.92
C ASP A 135 5.12 -1.63 -6.87
N ILE A 136 3.80 -1.49 -6.91
CA ILE A 136 3.02 -0.78 -5.87
C ILE A 136 3.23 -1.46 -4.50
N ILE A 137 3.14 -2.79 -4.44
CA ILE A 137 3.39 -3.55 -3.22
C ILE A 137 4.82 -3.30 -2.69
N LYS A 138 5.83 -3.27 -3.57
CA LYS A 138 7.22 -2.99 -3.19
C LYS A 138 7.41 -1.56 -2.68
N GLN A 139 6.79 -0.58 -3.33
CA GLN A 139 6.84 0.82 -2.89
C GLN A 139 6.18 0.96 -1.51
N LEU A 140 4.98 0.39 -1.33
CA LEU A 140 4.24 0.43 -0.08
C LEU A 140 5.01 -0.27 1.05
N ARG A 141 5.56 -1.46 0.80
CA ARG A 141 6.40 -2.18 1.76
C ARG A 141 7.59 -1.33 2.21
N LYS A 142 8.33 -0.74 1.27
CA LYS A 142 9.46 0.13 1.57
C LYS A 142 9.05 1.34 2.41
N PHE A 143 7.90 1.93 2.12
CA PHE A 143 7.35 3.06 2.86
C PHE A 143 7.00 2.66 4.30
N ILE A 144 6.26 1.56 4.48
CA ILE A 144 5.81 1.06 5.79
C ILE A 144 6.99 0.75 6.71
N TYR A 145 7.98 0.01 6.22
CA TYR A 145 9.15 -0.37 7.04
C TYR A 145 10.06 0.80 7.40
N LYS A 146 9.92 1.95 6.76
CA LYS A 146 10.60 3.20 7.14
C LYS A 146 9.82 4.04 8.15
N SER A 147 8.56 3.74 8.39
CA SER A 147 7.69 4.55 9.24
C SER A 147 7.89 4.23 10.72
N ALA A 148 7.73 5.25 11.59
CA ALA A 148 8.03 5.15 13.03
C ALA A 148 7.10 4.20 13.79
N ASN A 149 5.86 3.99 13.33
CA ASN A 149 4.80 3.28 14.05
C ASN A 149 4.57 1.83 13.59
N ILE A 150 5.58 1.19 12.98
CA ILE A 150 5.48 -0.20 12.51
C ILE A 150 5.83 -1.25 13.60
N ASN A 151 6.50 -0.86 14.67
CA ASN A 151 7.23 -1.76 15.57
C ASN A 151 6.38 -2.71 16.42
N SER A 152 5.03 -2.64 16.36
CA SER A 152 4.14 -3.51 17.15
C SER A 152 3.55 -4.69 16.38
N LEU A 153 3.83 -4.81 15.07
CA LEU A 153 3.25 -5.83 14.21
C LEU A 153 4.27 -6.91 13.83
N TYR A 154 3.79 -8.15 13.70
CA TYR A 154 4.58 -9.23 13.12
C TYR A 154 4.71 -9.03 11.61
N LYS A 155 5.83 -9.49 11.04
CA LYS A 155 6.13 -9.35 9.61
C LYS A 155 5.01 -9.92 8.72
N GLU A 156 4.48 -11.07 9.08
CA GLU A 156 3.41 -11.74 8.37
C GLU A 156 2.11 -10.91 8.38
N GLN A 157 1.80 -10.26 9.49
CA GLN A 157 0.67 -9.35 9.61
C GLN A 157 0.84 -8.15 8.67
N VAL A 158 2.03 -7.56 8.63
CA VAL A 158 2.33 -6.43 7.74
C VAL A 158 2.13 -6.83 6.27
N GLU A 159 2.63 -8.00 5.86
CA GLU A 159 2.47 -8.48 4.47
C GLU A 159 1.00 -8.72 4.10
N ILE A 160 0.21 -9.30 5.01
CA ILE A 160 -1.24 -9.46 4.82
C ILE A 160 -1.89 -8.08 4.68
N GLY A 161 -1.60 -7.16 5.58
CA GLY A 161 -2.17 -5.82 5.56
C GLY A 161 -1.83 -5.05 4.27
N ILE A 162 -0.58 -5.15 3.78
CA ILE A 162 -0.16 -4.58 2.49
C ILE A 162 -1.03 -5.13 1.35
N ASN A 163 -1.18 -6.45 1.28
CA ASN A 163 -1.97 -7.10 0.23
C ASN A 163 -3.43 -6.64 0.28
N VAL A 164 -4.02 -6.57 1.47
CA VAL A 164 -5.42 -6.14 1.66
C VAL A 164 -5.62 -4.69 1.22
N VAL A 165 -4.71 -3.78 1.61
CA VAL A 165 -4.79 -2.35 1.24
C VAL A 165 -4.62 -2.16 -0.27
N VAL A 166 -3.68 -2.85 -0.91
CA VAL A 166 -3.48 -2.77 -2.37
C VAL A 166 -4.67 -3.39 -3.12
N ALA A 167 -5.21 -4.51 -2.65
CA ALA A 167 -6.40 -5.12 -3.23
C ALA A 167 -7.64 -4.22 -3.09
N HIS A 168 -7.78 -3.52 -1.97
CA HIS A 168 -8.85 -2.54 -1.80
C HIS A 168 -8.70 -1.37 -2.80
N ALA A 169 -7.51 -0.82 -2.96
CA ALA A 169 -7.25 0.22 -3.96
C ALA A 169 -7.59 -0.25 -5.39
N PHE A 170 -7.37 -1.52 -5.71
CA PHE A 170 -7.83 -2.11 -6.96
C PHE A 170 -9.37 -2.13 -7.04
N VAL A 171 -10.06 -2.53 -5.99
CA VAL A 171 -11.54 -2.59 -5.95
C VAL A 171 -12.16 -1.19 -6.07
N GLU A 172 -11.59 -0.19 -5.39
CA GLU A 172 -11.99 1.22 -5.45
C GLU A 172 -11.58 1.94 -6.75
N CYS A 173 -11.02 1.22 -7.71
CA CYS A 173 -10.60 1.77 -9.01
C CYS A 173 -9.52 2.87 -8.94
N LEU A 174 -8.65 2.81 -7.94
CA LEU A 174 -7.52 3.74 -7.78
C LEU A 174 -6.24 3.25 -8.44
N ILE A 175 -6.14 1.95 -8.67
CA ILE A 175 -5.03 1.30 -9.39
C ILE A 175 -5.58 0.39 -10.47
N LEU A 176 -4.91 0.33 -11.60
CA LEU A 176 -5.34 -0.31 -12.84
C LEU A 176 -6.66 0.25 -13.40
N GLU A 177 -6.88 0.04 -14.69
CA GLU A 177 -7.92 0.74 -15.41
C GLU A 177 -9.33 0.19 -15.14
N ASN A 178 -10.31 1.09 -15.06
CA ASN A 178 -11.70 0.74 -14.88
C ASN A 178 -12.37 0.47 -16.25
N PRO A 179 -12.94 -0.73 -16.49
CA PRO A 179 -13.61 -1.03 -17.76
C PRO A 179 -14.80 -0.12 -18.06
N ASN A 180 -15.35 0.57 -17.06
CA ASN A 180 -16.50 1.47 -17.19
C ASN A 180 -16.12 2.95 -17.17
N ALA A 181 -14.84 3.31 -17.11
CA ALA A 181 -14.41 4.68 -17.31
C ALA A 181 -14.70 5.04 -18.78
N SER A 182 -15.70 5.87 -19.00
CA SER A 182 -15.93 6.47 -20.32
C SER A 182 -14.73 7.34 -20.69
N ASN A 183 -14.09 7.05 -21.80
CA ASN A 183 -13.11 7.93 -22.44
C ASN A 183 -13.77 9.26 -22.81
#